data_40cf722116ed44dec54d03c149ed736c
#
_entry.id   40cf722116ed44dec54d03c149ed736c
#
_cell.length_a   1.000
_cell.length_b   1.000
_cell.length_c   1.000
_cell.angle_alpha   90.00
_cell.angle_beta   90.00
_cell.angle_gamma   90.00
#
_symmetry.space_group_name_H-M   'P 1'
#
loop_
_entity.id
_entity.type
_entity.pdbx_description
1 polymer ?
#
loop_
_entity_poly.entity_id
_entity_poly.type
_entity_poly.pdbx_seq_one_letter_code
_entity_poly.pdbx_strand_id
1 'polypeptide(L)'
;PYVDAFFKWWESDLHKTLQELRITGGEPLMSAHTWQLIEWFKNNRGRSTTRLALNSNLGTDVDIDRLLSAIDGVTVDLYTSNESIGLQAEYIRDGLVWDDWANNVERLLDSGQFRGIHVMCTINATSLETLPEFLDVCMDLKELYGKNFFYFTLNILRFPSFQSATVLTIEHRLYYRERLGNWYIVNHHRLTHIEQEHVERLLDYLNIV
;
A
#
# COMPACT_ATOMS: atom_id res chain seq x y z
N PRO A 1 -20.42 10.39 -19.21
CA PRO A 1 -19.70 11.12 -20.27
C PRO A 1 -18.18 11.07 -20.11
N TYR A 2 -17.63 11.30 -18.88
CA TYR A 2 -16.16 11.31 -18.68
C TYR A 2 -15.53 9.92 -18.84
N VAL A 3 -16.17 8.88 -18.32
CA VAL A 3 -15.73 7.50 -18.44
C VAL A 3 -15.72 7.06 -19.89
N ASP A 4 -16.76 7.35 -20.66
CA ASP A 4 -16.84 7.02 -22.09
C ASP A 4 -15.76 7.76 -22.91
N ALA A 5 -15.49 9.02 -22.56
CA ALA A 5 -14.44 9.81 -23.17
C ALA A 5 -13.05 9.24 -22.86
N PHE A 6 -12.83 8.82 -21.59
CA PHE A 6 -11.60 8.16 -21.18
C PHE A 6 -11.36 6.85 -21.96
N PHE A 7 -12.35 5.94 -22.04
CA PHE A 7 -12.19 4.69 -22.76
C PHE A 7 -11.95 4.89 -24.27
N LYS A 8 -12.62 5.86 -24.88
CA LYS A 8 -12.34 6.23 -26.28
C LYS A 8 -10.89 6.70 -26.47
N TRP A 9 -10.40 7.55 -25.59
CA TRP A 9 -9.02 8.02 -25.64
C TRP A 9 -8.03 6.90 -25.30
N TRP A 10 -8.35 6.06 -24.33
CA TRP A 10 -7.57 4.89 -23.97
C TRP A 10 -7.35 3.98 -25.18
N GLU A 11 -8.39 3.60 -25.89
CA GLU A 11 -8.34 2.71 -27.05
C GLU A 11 -7.63 3.32 -28.26
N SER A 12 -7.76 4.64 -28.46
CA SER A 12 -7.18 5.29 -29.63
C SER A 12 -5.66 5.52 -29.47
N ASP A 13 -5.23 6.04 -28.31
CA ASP A 13 -3.89 6.59 -28.18
C ASP A 13 -3.25 6.41 -26.80
N LEU A 14 -3.98 6.63 -25.71
CA LEU A 14 -3.41 6.76 -24.38
C LEU A 14 -2.62 5.52 -23.96
N HIS A 15 -3.11 4.32 -24.23
CA HIS A 15 -2.45 3.04 -23.93
C HIS A 15 -1.08 2.86 -24.62
N LYS A 16 -0.77 3.66 -25.65
CA LYS A 16 0.51 3.62 -26.41
C LYS A 16 1.55 4.58 -25.83
N THR A 17 1.09 5.64 -25.17
CA THR A 17 1.92 6.76 -24.73
C THR A 17 2.11 6.82 -23.23
N LEU A 18 1.15 6.29 -22.45
CA LEU A 18 1.19 6.31 -20.99
C LEU A 18 2.18 5.25 -20.48
N GLN A 19 3.03 5.62 -19.55
CA GLN A 19 3.97 4.68 -18.91
C GLN A 19 3.31 3.84 -17.81
N GLU A 20 2.43 4.47 -17.03
CA GLU A 20 1.72 3.81 -15.93
C GLU A 20 0.29 4.34 -15.85
N LEU A 21 -0.67 3.43 -15.75
CA LEU A 21 -2.05 3.74 -15.38
C LEU A 21 -2.27 3.27 -13.95
N ARG A 22 -2.43 4.20 -13.03
CA ARG A 22 -2.75 3.91 -11.64
C ARG A 22 -4.22 4.16 -11.37
N ILE A 23 -4.92 3.13 -10.89
CA ILE A 23 -6.32 3.20 -10.50
C ILE A 23 -6.39 3.35 -8.98
N THR A 24 -7.00 4.47 -8.54
CA THR A 24 -7.09 4.86 -7.12
C THR A 24 -8.49 5.39 -6.80
N GLY A 25 -8.74 5.67 -5.52
CA GLY A 25 -9.96 6.30 -5.01
C GLY A 25 -11.01 5.29 -4.57
N GLY A 26 -11.62 5.50 -3.39
CA GLY A 26 -12.50 4.51 -2.78
C GLY A 26 -11.84 3.12 -2.70
N GLU A 27 -12.61 2.08 -3.08
CA GLU A 27 -12.05 0.75 -3.37
C GLU A 27 -12.20 0.46 -4.88
N PRO A 28 -11.09 0.55 -5.66
CA PRO A 28 -11.16 0.36 -7.11
C PRO A 28 -11.72 -0.99 -7.55
N LEU A 29 -11.47 -2.05 -6.78
CA LEU A 29 -11.94 -3.40 -7.10
C LEU A 29 -13.45 -3.58 -6.93
N MET A 30 -14.14 -2.60 -6.34
CA MET A 30 -15.61 -2.51 -6.33
C MET A 30 -16.19 -1.84 -7.59
N SER A 31 -15.34 -1.25 -8.44
CA SER A 31 -15.79 -0.50 -9.62
C SER A 31 -15.86 -1.39 -10.87
N ALA A 32 -17.00 -1.40 -11.54
CA ALA A 32 -17.17 -2.08 -12.83
C ALA A 32 -16.19 -1.56 -13.90
N HIS A 33 -15.83 -0.27 -13.86
CA HIS A 33 -14.88 0.31 -14.82
C HIS A 33 -13.45 -0.13 -14.57
N THR A 34 -13.07 -0.41 -13.34
CA THR A 34 -11.78 -1.04 -13.03
C THR A 34 -11.69 -2.42 -13.66
N TRP A 35 -12.71 -3.24 -13.50
CA TRP A 35 -12.77 -4.57 -14.10
C TRP A 35 -12.74 -4.52 -15.62
N GLN A 36 -13.42 -3.56 -16.24
CA GLN A 36 -13.37 -3.33 -17.68
C GLN A 36 -11.93 -3.01 -18.15
N LEU A 37 -11.17 -2.21 -17.40
CA LEU A 37 -9.78 -1.91 -17.72
C LEU A 37 -8.88 -3.15 -17.54
N ILE A 38 -9.01 -3.89 -16.46
CA ILE A 38 -8.25 -5.13 -16.24
C ILE A 38 -8.50 -6.12 -17.39
N GLU A 39 -9.76 -6.29 -17.77
CA GLU A 39 -10.13 -7.15 -18.90
C GLU A 39 -9.53 -6.65 -20.24
N TRP A 40 -9.51 -5.33 -20.44
CA TRP A 40 -8.85 -4.76 -21.60
C TRP A 40 -7.36 -5.13 -21.63
N PHE A 41 -6.62 -4.99 -20.53
CA PHE A 41 -5.22 -5.39 -20.44
C PHE A 41 -5.04 -6.88 -20.72
N LYS A 42 -5.88 -7.73 -20.17
CA LYS A 42 -5.87 -9.19 -20.38
C LYS A 42 -6.03 -9.54 -21.87
N ASN A 43 -7.00 -8.91 -22.54
CA ASN A 43 -7.34 -9.19 -23.94
C ASN A 43 -6.40 -8.52 -24.96
N ASN A 44 -5.60 -7.54 -24.54
CA ASN A 44 -4.70 -6.78 -25.40
C ASN A 44 -3.23 -6.93 -24.97
N ARG A 45 -2.84 -8.10 -24.48
CA ARG A 45 -1.46 -8.41 -24.09
C ARG A 45 -0.48 -8.07 -25.23
N GLY A 46 0.61 -7.35 -24.89
CA GLY A 46 1.63 -6.95 -25.86
C GLY A 46 1.25 -5.79 -26.78
N ARG A 47 0.00 -5.27 -26.72
CA ARG A 47 -0.41 -4.08 -27.49
C ARG A 47 -0.14 -2.76 -26.78
N SER A 48 0.08 -2.83 -25.47
CA SER A 48 0.40 -1.67 -24.63
C SER A 48 1.67 -1.93 -23.82
N THR A 49 2.49 -0.88 -23.68
CA THR A 49 3.64 -0.84 -22.77
C THR A 49 3.27 -0.22 -21.42
N THR A 50 2.05 0.26 -21.27
CA THR A 50 1.54 0.87 -20.06
C THR A 50 1.49 -0.17 -18.93
N ARG A 51 2.07 0.16 -17.80
CA ARG A 51 1.97 -0.65 -16.58
C ARG A 51 0.65 -0.38 -15.87
N LEU A 52 0.00 -1.42 -15.39
CA LEU A 52 -1.20 -1.28 -14.56
C LEU A 52 -0.80 -1.24 -13.08
N ALA A 53 -1.26 -0.24 -12.36
CA ALA A 53 -1.11 -0.12 -10.92
C ALA A 53 -2.49 -0.01 -10.27
N LEU A 54 -2.75 -0.84 -9.27
CA LEU A 54 -4.02 -0.88 -8.54
C LEU A 54 -3.78 -0.48 -7.08
N ASN A 55 -4.62 0.43 -6.57
CA ASN A 55 -4.72 0.66 -5.13
C ASN A 55 -5.91 -0.15 -4.61
N SER A 56 -5.74 -0.86 -3.50
CA SER A 56 -6.82 -1.57 -2.83
C SER A 56 -6.60 -1.59 -1.32
N ASN A 57 -7.67 -1.49 -0.56
CA ASN A 57 -7.63 -1.66 0.88
C ASN A 57 -7.45 -3.13 1.28
N LEU A 58 -7.65 -4.07 0.35
CA LEU A 58 -7.61 -5.52 0.55
C LEU A 58 -8.50 -6.00 1.71
N GLY A 59 -9.59 -5.27 1.96
CA GLY A 59 -10.57 -5.64 2.98
C GLY A 59 -11.45 -6.82 2.59
N THR A 60 -12.37 -7.18 3.46
CA THR A 60 -13.31 -8.31 3.35
C THR A 60 -14.13 -8.30 2.06
N ASP A 61 -14.46 -7.12 1.53
CA ASP A 61 -15.28 -6.96 0.33
C ASP A 61 -14.52 -7.19 -0.99
N VAL A 62 -13.19 -7.41 -0.94
CA VAL A 62 -12.36 -7.61 -2.12
C VAL A 62 -12.35 -9.08 -2.53
N ASP A 63 -12.84 -9.37 -3.72
CA ASP A 63 -12.80 -10.71 -4.31
C ASP A 63 -11.41 -11.01 -4.90
N ILE A 64 -10.55 -11.60 -4.06
CA ILE A 64 -9.17 -11.95 -4.42
C ILE A 64 -9.11 -13.01 -5.53
N ASP A 65 -10.00 -13.98 -5.52
CA ASP A 65 -10.02 -15.04 -6.56
C ASP A 65 -10.36 -14.47 -7.92
N ARG A 66 -11.32 -13.57 -7.97
CA ARG A 66 -11.65 -12.81 -9.18
C ARG A 66 -10.46 -11.97 -9.65
N LEU A 67 -9.77 -11.28 -8.73
CA LEU A 67 -8.61 -10.46 -9.07
C LEU A 67 -7.52 -11.32 -9.70
N LEU A 68 -7.11 -12.41 -9.04
CA LEU A 68 -6.07 -13.31 -9.53
C LEU A 68 -6.42 -13.90 -10.90
N SER A 69 -7.67 -14.33 -11.09
CA SER A 69 -8.15 -14.82 -12.37
C SER A 69 -8.13 -13.74 -13.47
N ALA A 70 -8.47 -12.50 -13.12
CA ALA A 70 -8.58 -11.40 -14.08
C ALA A 70 -7.20 -10.89 -14.53
N ILE A 71 -6.21 -10.87 -13.63
CA ILE A 71 -4.85 -10.36 -13.94
C ILE A 71 -3.91 -11.43 -14.49
N ASP A 72 -4.37 -12.67 -14.66
CA ASP A 72 -3.53 -13.73 -15.21
C ASP A 72 -2.84 -13.28 -16.50
N GLY A 73 -1.49 -13.24 -16.48
CA GLY A 73 -0.61 -12.75 -17.57
C GLY A 73 -0.65 -11.24 -17.81
N VAL A 74 -1.19 -10.43 -16.90
CA VAL A 74 -1.09 -8.97 -16.90
C VAL A 74 -0.05 -8.54 -15.88
N THR A 75 0.86 -7.63 -16.27
CA THR A 75 1.84 -7.08 -15.32
C THR A 75 1.18 -5.99 -14.46
N VAL A 76 1.04 -6.25 -13.17
CA VAL A 76 0.36 -5.37 -12.22
C VAL A 76 1.27 -5.03 -11.04
N ASP A 77 1.29 -3.76 -10.64
CA ASP A 77 1.77 -3.32 -9.33
C ASP A 77 0.57 -3.13 -8.39
N LEU A 78 0.64 -3.66 -7.19
CA LEU A 78 -0.41 -3.48 -6.20
C LEU A 78 0.06 -2.53 -5.10
N TYR A 79 -0.81 -1.63 -4.72
CA TYR A 79 -0.65 -0.73 -3.58
C TYR A 79 -1.77 -1.01 -2.59
N THR A 80 -1.40 -1.32 -1.36
CA THR A 80 -2.36 -1.46 -0.26
C THR A 80 -2.03 -0.51 0.87
N SER A 81 -3.00 -0.24 1.73
CA SER A 81 -2.83 0.75 2.79
C SER A 81 -3.02 0.09 4.15
N ASN A 82 -1.98 0.11 4.98
CA ASN A 82 -2.05 -0.25 6.39
C ASN A 82 -0.84 0.33 7.14
N GLU A 83 -0.96 0.56 8.44
CA GLU A 83 0.08 1.17 9.30
C GLU A 83 0.08 0.64 10.73
N SER A 84 -0.64 -0.47 10.98
CA SER A 84 -0.86 -1.00 12.33
C SER A 84 -1.24 -2.47 12.27
N ILE A 85 -1.36 -3.15 13.40
CA ILE A 85 -1.76 -4.56 13.51
C ILE A 85 -3.02 -4.75 14.37
N GLY A 86 -3.71 -5.87 14.17
CA GLY A 86 -4.83 -6.34 14.98
C GLY A 86 -5.92 -5.28 15.18
N LEU A 87 -6.48 -5.23 16.36
CA LEU A 87 -7.56 -4.30 16.73
C LEU A 87 -7.18 -2.82 16.54
N GLN A 88 -5.89 -2.48 16.62
CA GLN A 88 -5.45 -1.11 16.37
C GLN A 88 -5.59 -0.74 14.89
N ALA A 89 -5.28 -1.66 13.98
CA ALA A 89 -5.49 -1.46 12.55
C ALA A 89 -6.97 -1.28 12.21
N GLU A 90 -7.84 -2.11 12.81
CA GLU A 90 -9.29 -2.06 12.65
C GLU A 90 -9.90 -0.76 13.20
N TYR A 91 -9.35 -0.25 14.32
CA TYR A 91 -9.77 1.04 14.89
C TYR A 91 -9.39 2.23 13.99
N ILE A 92 -8.19 2.18 13.39
CA ILE A 92 -7.69 3.26 12.54
C ILE A 92 -8.41 3.29 11.19
N ARG A 93 -8.76 2.12 10.65
CA ARG A 93 -9.33 1.93 9.33
C ARG A 93 -10.72 1.29 9.42
N ASP A 94 -11.73 2.13 9.36
CA ASP A 94 -13.13 1.69 9.38
C ASP A 94 -13.38 0.64 8.28
N GLY A 95 -13.96 -0.50 8.67
CA GLY A 95 -14.24 -1.64 7.80
C GLY A 95 -13.03 -2.55 7.48
N LEU A 96 -11.84 -2.28 8.02
CA LEU A 96 -10.73 -3.23 7.95
C LEU A 96 -10.97 -4.37 8.95
N VAL A 97 -10.72 -5.60 8.52
CA VAL A 97 -10.50 -6.78 9.37
C VAL A 97 -9.05 -7.19 9.18
N TRP A 98 -8.26 -7.14 10.26
CA TRP A 98 -6.82 -7.37 10.19
C TRP A 98 -6.45 -8.73 9.59
N ASP A 99 -7.11 -9.80 10.05
CA ASP A 99 -6.82 -11.15 9.59
C ASP A 99 -7.16 -11.33 8.10
N ASP A 100 -8.23 -10.71 7.61
CA ASP A 100 -8.58 -10.73 6.19
C ASP A 100 -7.52 -9.99 5.36
N TRP A 101 -7.08 -8.81 5.82
CA TRP A 101 -6.04 -8.06 5.13
C TRP A 101 -4.73 -8.85 5.05
N ALA A 102 -4.28 -9.44 6.16
CA ALA A 102 -3.06 -10.23 6.21
C ALA A 102 -3.14 -11.46 5.30
N ASN A 103 -4.22 -12.23 5.39
CA ASN A 103 -4.46 -13.38 4.53
C ASN A 103 -4.51 -12.99 3.05
N ASN A 104 -5.16 -11.87 2.71
CA ASN A 104 -5.25 -11.41 1.33
C ASN A 104 -3.87 -10.99 0.80
N VAL A 105 -3.04 -10.31 1.58
CA VAL A 105 -1.66 -9.97 1.20
C VAL A 105 -0.85 -11.23 0.94
N GLU A 106 -0.88 -12.23 1.83
CA GLU A 106 -0.17 -13.48 1.65
C GLU A 106 -0.63 -14.24 0.40
N ARG A 107 -1.93 -14.37 0.17
CA ARG A 107 -2.49 -15.00 -1.05
C ARG A 107 -2.01 -14.32 -2.33
N LEU A 108 -1.94 -12.99 -2.33
CA LEU A 108 -1.48 -12.24 -3.49
C LEU A 108 0.04 -12.41 -3.70
N LEU A 109 0.81 -12.45 -2.63
CA LEU A 109 2.25 -12.74 -2.67
C LEU A 109 2.52 -14.17 -3.17
N ASP A 110 1.81 -15.17 -2.64
CA ASP A 110 1.92 -16.59 -3.05
C ASP A 110 1.58 -16.80 -4.52
N SER A 111 0.70 -15.98 -5.08
CA SER A 111 0.30 -16.11 -6.49
C SER A 111 1.46 -15.83 -7.46
N GLY A 112 2.43 -15.02 -7.07
CA GLY A 112 3.55 -14.58 -7.92
C GLY A 112 3.14 -13.78 -9.16
N GLN A 113 1.88 -13.31 -9.23
CA GLN A 113 1.35 -12.63 -10.43
C GLN A 113 1.61 -11.13 -10.45
N PHE A 114 2.01 -10.54 -9.32
CA PHE A 114 2.30 -9.12 -9.22
C PHE A 114 3.78 -8.84 -9.48
N ARG A 115 4.07 -7.69 -10.07
CA ARG A 115 5.44 -7.19 -10.19
C ARG A 115 5.98 -6.71 -8.87
N GLY A 116 5.12 -6.18 -8.01
CA GLY A 116 5.43 -5.76 -6.66
C GLY A 116 4.16 -5.42 -5.88
N ILE A 117 4.24 -5.58 -4.56
CA ILE A 117 3.20 -5.19 -3.61
C ILE A 117 3.79 -4.14 -2.66
N HIS A 118 3.12 -2.99 -2.60
CA HIS A 118 3.55 -1.81 -1.88
C HIS A 118 2.58 -1.49 -0.74
N VAL A 119 3.08 -1.43 0.47
CA VAL A 119 2.28 -0.98 1.62
C VAL A 119 2.47 0.52 1.83
N MET A 120 1.39 1.27 1.72
CA MET A 120 1.36 2.71 1.97
C MET A 120 0.84 2.95 3.39
N CYS A 121 1.74 3.24 4.32
CA CYS A 121 1.38 3.58 5.69
C CYS A 121 1.06 5.06 5.80
N THR A 122 -0.10 5.41 6.37
CA THR A 122 -0.48 6.78 6.68
C THR A 122 -0.33 7.02 8.18
N ILE A 123 0.86 7.45 8.57
CA ILE A 123 1.25 7.59 9.97
C ILE A 123 0.48 8.72 10.65
N ASN A 124 -0.32 8.37 11.62
CA ASN A 124 -1.12 9.26 12.45
C ASN A 124 -0.81 9.03 13.95
N ALA A 125 -1.42 9.79 14.85
CA ALA A 125 -1.13 9.69 16.28
C ALA A 125 -1.42 8.30 16.86
N THR A 126 -2.44 7.60 16.36
CA THR A 126 -2.86 6.30 16.88
C THR A 126 -2.09 5.13 16.27
N SER A 127 -1.53 5.27 15.07
CA SER A 127 -0.75 4.19 14.44
C SER A 127 0.60 3.95 15.09
N LEU A 128 1.15 4.94 15.82
CA LEU A 128 2.48 4.85 16.43
C LEU A 128 2.59 3.75 17.49
N GLU A 129 1.46 3.37 18.10
CA GLU A 129 1.45 2.36 19.17
C GLU A 129 1.93 0.98 18.70
N THR A 130 1.51 0.55 17.52
CA THR A 130 1.84 -0.76 16.98
C THR A 130 2.62 -0.69 15.67
N LEU A 131 3.16 0.49 15.32
CA LEU A 131 3.94 0.67 14.10
C LEU A 131 5.19 -0.23 14.03
N PRO A 132 6.03 -0.34 15.07
CA PRO A 132 7.19 -1.22 15.03
C PRO A 132 6.80 -2.69 14.76
N GLU A 133 5.75 -3.18 15.40
CA GLU A 133 5.23 -4.54 15.24
C GLU A 133 4.67 -4.75 13.81
N PHE A 134 4.02 -3.74 13.24
CA PHE A 134 3.58 -3.78 11.85
C PHE A 134 4.76 -3.82 10.87
N LEU A 135 5.81 -3.06 11.15
CA LEU A 135 7.02 -3.08 10.35
C LEU A 135 7.76 -4.42 10.45
N ASP A 136 7.70 -5.12 11.58
CA ASP A 136 8.21 -6.50 11.70
C ASP A 136 7.46 -7.45 10.76
N VAL A 137 6.13 -7.39 10.71
CA VAL A 137 5.34 -8.16 9.71
C VAL A 137 5.81 -7.83 8.27
N CYS A 138 6.04 -6.56 7.96
CA CYS A 138 6.57 -6.18 6.66
C CYS A 138 7.97 -6.77 6.39
N MET A 139 8.83 -6.82 7.41
CA MET A 139 10.17 -7.41 7.27
C MET A 139 10.12 -8.91 7.04
N ASP A 140 9.24 -9.62 7.73
CA ASP A 140 9.06 -11.06 7.57
C ASP A 140 8.56 -11.40 6.14
N LEU A 141 7.58 -10.65 5.64
CA LEU A 141 7.12 -10.78 4.25
C LEU A 141 8.24 -10.48 3.24
N LYS A 142 9.08 -9.47 3.50
CA LYS A 142 10.24 -9.16 2.63
C LYS A 142 11.29 -10.27 2.63
N GLU A 143 11.53 -10.93 3.75
CA GLU A 143 12.45 -12.05 3.81
C GLU A 143 11.92 -13.27 3.07
N LEU A 144 10.63 -13.52 3.17
CA LEU A 144 9.98 -14.66 2.54
C LEU A 144 9.87 -14.49 1.02
N TYR A 145 9.47 -13.31 0.53
CA TYR A 145 9.11 -13.07 -0.88
C TYR A 145 10.14 -12.24 -1.66
N GLY A 146 11.06 -11.57 -0.98
CA GLY A 146 12.14 -10.80 -1.60
C GLY A 146 12.00 -9.28 -1.47
N LYS A 147 13.15 -8.63 -1.24
CA LYS A 147 13.24 -7.19 -0.91
C LYS A 147 12.73 -6.24 -2.00
N ASN A 148 12.76 -6.66 -3.25
CA ASN A 148 12.31 -5.82 -4.38
C ASN A 148 10.86 -6.07 -4.77
N PHE A 149 10.24 -7.07 -4.16
CA PHE A 149 8.88 -7.49 -4.47
C PHE A 149 7.87 -6.93 -3.47
N PHE A 150 8.25 -6.81 -2.21
CA PHE A 150 7.43 -6.26 -1.13
C PHE A 150 8.18 -5.13 -0.44
N TYR A 151 7.54 -3.95 -0.31
CA TYR A 151 8.10 -2.79 0.38
C TYR A 151 7.03 -1.87 0.93
N PHE A 152 7.43 -0.98 1.83
CA PHE A 152 6.52 -0.02 2.46
C PHE A 152 6.99 1.43 2.28
N THR A 153 6.05 2.36 2.45
CA THR A 153 6.33 3.79 2.55
C THR A 153 5.61 4.37 3.76
N LEU A 154 6.27 5.28 4.49
CA LEU A 154 5.67 5.99 5.61
C LEU A 154 5.28 7.40 5.20
N ASN A 155 3.98 7.67 5.09
CA ASN A 155 3.43 8.97 4.77
C ASN A 155 2.93 9.63 6.06
N ILE A 156 3.52 10.77 6.44
CA ILE A 156 3.17 11.46 7.68
C ILE A 156 1.88 12.23 7.49
N LEU A 157 0.84 11.88 8.24
CA LEU A 157 -0.44 12.59 8.23
C LEU A 157 -0.30 13.93 8.96
N ARG A 158 -0.43 15.02 8.22
CA ARG A 158 -0.38 16.39 8.76
C ARG A 158 -1.76 17.04 8.85
N PHE A 159 -2.68 16.56 8.05
CA PHE A 159 -4.05 17.06 7.98
C PHE A 159 -5.05 15.91 7.83
N PRO A 160 -6.15 15.88 8.60
CA PRO A 160 -6.55 16.88 9.59
C PRO A 160 -5.61 16.87 10.82
N SER A 161 -5.32 18.05 11.37
CA SER A 161 -4.29 18.22 12.40
C SER A 161 -4.57 17.43 13.68
N PHE A 162 -5.84 17.17 14.00
CA PHE A 162 -6.22 16.38 15.19
C PHE A 162 -5.89 14.88 15.09
N GLN A 163 -5.48 14.40 13.92
CA GLN A 163 -4.98 13.02 13.73
C GLN A 163 -3.45 12.98 13.57
N SER A 164 -2.80 14.13 13.40
CA SER A 164 -1.35 14.18 13.28
C SER A 164 -0.66 13.72 14.56
N ALA A 165 0.51 13.11 14.45
CA ALA A 165 1.32 12.75 15.62
C ALA A 165 1.69 13.97 16.49
N THR A 166 1.61 15.20 15.98
CA THR A 166 1.88 16.43 16.74
C THR A 166 0.83 16.77 17.80
N VAL A 167 -0.34 16.11 17.81
CA VAL A 167 -1.33 16.28 18.90
C VAL A 167 -0.92 15.56 20.19
N LEU A 168 0.01 14.62 20.08
CA LEU A 168 0.57 13.92 21.23
C LEU A 168 1.45 14.86 22.04
N THR A 169 1.50 14.64 23.37
CA THR A 169 2.46 15.36 24.22
C THR A 169 3.90 15.07 23.79
N ILE A 170 4.82 15.94 24.13
CA ILE A 170 6.25 15.75 23.82
C ILE A 170 6.74 14.41 24.41
N GLU A 171 6.33 14.06 25.62
CA GLU A 171 6.71 12.80 26.26
C GLU A 171 6.26 11.57 25.44
N HIS A 172 5.01 11.54 24.97
CA HIS A 172 4.51 10.45 24.15
C HIS A 172 5.22 10.38 22.79
N ARG A 173 5.51 11.52 22.16
CA ARG A 173 6.25 11.54 20.89
C ARG A 173 7.67 11.02 21.06
N LEU A 174 8.35 11.39 22.13
CA LEU A 174 9.71 10.91 22.44
C LEU A 174 9.69 9.41 22.78
N TYR A 175 8.68 8.92 23.48
CA TYR A 175 8.48 7.50 23.74
C TYR A 175 8.34 6.69 22.44
N TYR A 176 7.47 7.11 21.52
CA TYR A 176 7.32 6.41 20.24
C TYR A 176 8.54 6.56 19.33
N ARG A 177 9.20 7.71 19.39
CA ARG A 177 10.47 7.92 18.68
C ARG A 177 11.55 6.96 19.17
N GLU A 178 11.65 6.75 20.47
CA GLU A 178 12.61 5.80 21.06
C GLU A 178 12.30 4.36 20.64
N ARG A 179 11.04 3.93 20.72
CA ARG A 179 10.61 2.59 20.25
C ARG A 179 10.95 2.37 18.79
N LEU A 180 10.58 3.29 17.92
CA LEU A 180 10.87 3.21 16.50
C LEU A 180 12.38 3.29 16.21
N GLY A 181 13.11 4.12 16.94
CA GLY A 181 14.55 4.24 16.82
C GLY A 181 15.27 2.95 17.19
N ASN A 182 14.86 2.30 18.28
CA ASN A 182 15.39 0.98 18.67
C ASN A 182 15.08 -0.07 17.60
N TRP A 183 13.86 -0.09 17.07
CA TRP A 183 13.49 -0.96 15.95
C TRP A 183 14.38 -0.70 14.72
N TYR A 184 14.62 0.57 14.38
CA TYR A 184 15.43 0.98 13.24
C TYR A 184 16.90 0.54 13.37
N ILE A 185 17.50 0.71 14.57
CA ILE A 185 18.88 0.26 14.84
C ILE A 185 19.03 -1.24 14.54
N VAL A 186 18.05 -2.05 14.92
CA VAL A 186 18.09 -3.50 14.69
C VAL A 186 17.86 -3.85 13.23
N ASN A 187 16.96 -3.16 12.55
CA ASN A 187 16.42 -3.57 11.24
C ASN A 187 16.99 -2.79 10.05
N HIS A 188 17.76 -1.68 10.24
CA HIS A 188 18.15 -0.78 9.15
C HIS A 188 18.86 -1.47 7.98
N HIS A 189 19.65 -2.54 8.26
CA HIS A 189 20.37 -3.30 7.25
C HIS A 189 19.46 -4.16 6.35
N ARG A 190 18.20 -4.40 6.77
CA ARG A 190 17.17 -5.13 6.02
C ARG A 190 16.36 -4.19 5.12
N LEU A 191 16.41 -2.89 5.37
CA LEU A 191 15.65 -1.87 4.66
C LEU A 191 16.30 -1.47 3.34
N THR A 192 15.48 -1.13 2.36
CA THR A 192 15.95 -0.40 1.18
C THR A 192 16.31 1.04 1.56
N HIS A 193 17.10 1.73 0.74
CA HIS A 193 17.46 3.13 0.97
C HIS A 193 16.21 4.02 1.14
N ILE A 194 15.19 3.82 0.31
CA ILE A 194 13.94 4.60 0.38
C ILE A 194 13.22 4.36 1.71
N GLU A 195 13.15 3.13 2.18
CA GLU A 195 12.52 2.81 3.46
C GLU A 195 13.31 3.40 4.64
N GLN A 196 14.65 3.41 4.58
CA GLN A 196 15.48 4.07 5.57
C GLN A 196 15.16 5.56 5.64
N GLU A 197 15.14 6.27 4.50
CA GLU A 197 14.76 7.68 4.43
C GLU A 197 13.36 7.95 5.01
N HIS A 198 12.40 7.05 4.76
CA HIS A 198 11.06 7.18 5.32
C HIS A 198 11.04 7.05 6.86
N VAL A 199 11.79 6.09 7.41
CA VAL A 199 11.88 5.91 8.87
C VAL A 199 12.63 7.09 9.52
N GLU A 200 13.76 7.52 8.97
CA GLU A 200 14.54 8.65 9.46
C GLU A 200 13.70 9.93 9.46
N ARG A 201 12.97 10.20 8.38
CA ARG A 201 12.05 11.34 8.29
C ARG A 201 10.96 11.31 9.37
N LEU A 202 10.44 10.11 9.69
CA LEU A 202 9.46 9.98 10.78
C LEU A 202 10.09 10.21 12.15
N LEU A 203 11.29 9.68 12.40
CA LEU A 203 12.04 9.93 13.63
C LEU A 203 12.32 11.42 13.84
N ASP A 204 12.68 12.13 12.78
CA ASP A 204 12.88 13.57 12.81
C ASP A 204 11.56 14.32 13.09
N TYR A 205 10.48 13.90 12.43
CA TYR A 205 9.15 14.50 12.64
C TYR A 205 8.64 14.35 14.08
N LEU A 206 8.89 13.21 14.73
CA LEU A 206 8.50 12.98 16.12
C LEU A 206 9.33 13.86 17.10
N ASN A 207 10.46 14.38 16.68
CA ASN A 207 11.32 15.26 17.49
C ASN A 207 10.96 16.77 17.39
N ILE A 208 10.01 17.15 16.53
CA ILE A 208 9.60 18.55 16.38
C ILE A 208 8.94 19.06 17.67
N VAL A 209 9.45 20.15 18.22
CA VAL A 209 8.94 20.84 19.42
C VAL A 209 7.85 21.83 19.05
#